data_64778acc1b71622508391d106c618321
#
_entry.id   64778acc1b71622508391d106c618321
#
_cell.length_a   1.000
_cell.length_b   1.000
_cell.length_c   1.000
_cell.angle_alpha   90.00
_cell.angle_beta   90.00
_cell.angle_gamma   90.00
#
_symmetry.space_group_name_H-M   'P 1'
#
loop_
_entity.id
_entity.type
_entity.pdbx_description
1 polymer ?
#
loop_
_entity_poly.entity_id
_entity_poly.type
_entity_poly.pdbx_seq_one_letter_code
_entity_poly.pdbx_strand_id
1 'polypeptide(L)'
;MATINYYLDKEDKKGYAPIHMRINCNGTQIKIATKRKIRPEYFNKTTQTVSDSYKEYKEYNYYLRFLKEIANELLNQSYRKTYTKKELKDLLNDHIINYKENNDVNIVREQLSLYGKSFKFVDLFAGAGGFSEGFLQAEINNKFFDFIAANDINENCELTHNVRYNHLLGLDVKFLCQDITEPDFLDNLLEKIGDHKIDVVCGGPPCQSFSLAGKRKKFDKKDDLFSHYLEVIKALQPKYFVMENVKGILTKEEGKIKELILQEINSIIDIN
;
A
#
# COMPACT_ATOMS: atom_id res chain seq x y z
N MET A 1 10.56 18.76 15.65
CA MET A 1 9.83 17.66 15.00
C MET A 1 8.47 17.55 15.68
N ALA A 2 7.38 17.46 14.94
CA ALA A 2 6.05 17.28 15.53
C ALA A 2 5.87 15.81 15.95
N THR A 3 5.14 15.57 17.05
CA THR A 3 4.75 14.23 17.47
C THR A 3 3.23 14.15 17.61
N ILE A 4 2.64 13.06 17.12
CA ILE A 4 1.20 12.80 17.16
C ILE A 4 0.96 11.47 17.87
N ASN A 5 0.23 11.52 18.97
CA ASN A 5 -0.04 10.36 19.82
C ASN A 5 -1.52 10.26 20.19
N TYR A 6 -2.00 9.03 20.36
CA TYR A 6 -3.33 8.75 20.92
C TYR A 6 -3.23 8.35 22.38
N TYR A 7 -4.23 8.73 23.15
CA TYR A 7 -4.34 8.34 24.54
C TYR A 7 -5.81 8.31 24.97
N LEU A 8 -6.09 7.58 26.04
CA LEU A 8 -7.40 7.56 26.67
C LEU A 8 -7.50 8.66 27.73
N ASP A 9 -8.66 9.31 27.81
CA ASP A 9 -9.04 10.20 28.90
C ASP A 9 -9.77 9.42 29.99
N LYS A 10 -10.29 10.10 31.01
CA LYS A 10 -11.02 9.47 32.12
C LYS A 10 -12.24 8.71 31.63
N GLU A 11 -12.45 7.54 32.24
CA GLU A 11 -13.61 6.69 31.98
C GLU A 11 -14.91 7.38 32.42
N ASP A 12 -15.95 7.16 31.64
CA ASP A 12 -17.32 7.54 32.02
C ASP A 12 -17.93 6.47 32.97
N LYS A 13 -19.13 6.77 33.48
CA LYS A 13 -19.85 5.88 34.42
C LYS A 13 -20.18 4.48 33.85
N LYS A 14 -20.02 4.28 32.53
CA LYS A 14 -20.25 3.00 31.83
C LYS A 14 -18.93 2.26 31.55
N GLY A 15 -17.78 2.76 32.01
CA GLY A 15 -16.47 2.17 31.81
C GLY A 15 -15.86 2.42 30.44
N TYR A 16 -16.33 3.45 29.69
CA TYR A 16 -15.76 3.83 28.41
C TYR A 16 -14.89 5.08 28.54
N ALA A 17 -13.70 5.04 28.00
CA ALA A 17 -12.78 6.16 27.94
C ALA A 17 -12.74 6.80 26.55
N PRO A 18 -12.84 8.13 26.44
CA PRO A 18 -12.67 8.82 25.16
C PRO A 18 -11.25 8.69 24.64
N ILE A 19 -11.10 8.43 23.34
CA ILE A 19 -9.81 8.47 22.66
C ILE A 19 -9.55 9.91 22.26
N HIS A 20 -8.38 10.43 22.63
CA HIS A 20 -7.92 11.77 22.22
C HIS A 20 -6.62 11.68 21.44
N MET A 21 -6.48 12.57 20.44
CA MET A 21 -5.23 12.81 19.75
C MET A 21 -4.49 13.98 20.42
N ARG A 22 -3.19 13.81 20.64
CA ARG A 22 -2.30 14.85 21.15
C ARG A 22 -1.24 15.14 20.11
N ILE A 23 -1.17 16.39 19.70
CA ILE A 23 -0.15 16.90 18.78
C ILE A 23 0.79 17.81 19.57
N ASN A 24 2.09 17.52 19.58
CA ASN A 24 3.11 18.40 20.11
C ASN A 24 3.92 18.95 18.93
N CYS A 25 3.90 20.25 18.75
CA CYS A 25 4.63 20.93 17.67
C CYS A 25 5.15 22.29 18.17
N ASN A 26 6.43 22.55 17.95
CA ASN A 26 7.08 23.84 18.31
C ASN A 26 6.78 24.30 19.75
N GLY A 27 6.89 23.39 20.73
CA GLY A 27 6.61 23.67 22.13
C GLY A 27 5.13 23.86 22.48
N THR A 28 4.24 23.76 21.51
CA THR A 28 2.78 23.87 21.70
C THR A 28 2.14 22.49 21.70
N GLN A 29 1.23 22.25 22.66
CA GLN A 29 0.42 21.04 22.74
C GLN A 29 -1.01 21.33 22.30
N ILE A 30 -1.53 20.52 21.40
CA ILE A 30 -2.92 20.55 20.93
C ILE A 30 -3.59 19.24 21.29
N LYS A 31 -4.76 19.31 21.91
CA LYS A 31 -5.62 18.17 22.23
C LYS A 31 -6.85 18.19 21.33
N ILE A 32 -7.08 17.08 20.63
CA ILE A 32 -8.23 16.87 19.74
C ILE A 32 -9.05 15.68 20.25
N ALA A 33 -10.35 15.86 20.41
CA ALA A 33 -11.27 14.78 20.75
C ALA A 33 -11.64 14.02 19.47
N THR A 34 -11.29 12.74 19.38
CA THR A 34 -11.62 11.92 18.20
C THR A 34 -13.11 11.58 18.08
N LYS A 35 -13.89 11.89 19.11
CA LYS A 35 -15.31 11.51 19.22
C LYS A 35 -15.56 9.99 19.24
N ARG A 36 -14.53 9.20 19.46
CA ARG A 36 -14.61 7.76 19.70
C ARG A 36 -14.34 7.45 21.17
N LYS A 37 -15.02 6.43 21.68
CA LYS A 37 -14.83 5.92 23.05
C LYS A 37 -14.62 4.41 23.01
N ILE A 38 -13.82 3.91 23.91
CA ILE A 38 -13.54 2.48 24.01
C ILE A 38 -13.36 2.07 25.48
N ARG A 39 -13.55 0.81 25.82
CA ARG A 39 -13.15 0.28 27.10
C ARG A 39 -11.62 0.17 27.15
N PRO A 40 -10.95 0.61 28.24
CA PRO A 40 -9.49 0.67 28.31
C PRO A 40 -8.77 -0.64 28.03
N GLU A 41 -9.37 -1.77 28.36
CA GLU A 41 -8.80 -3.11 28.14
C GLU A 41 -8.58 -3.42 26.64
N TYR A 42 -9.30 -2.75 25.73
CA TYR A 42 -9.16 -2.93 24.29
C TYR A 42 -8.21 -1.91 23.63
N PHE A 43 -7.62 -1.00 24.39
CA PHE A 43 -6.70 0.00 23.84
C PHE A 43 -5.25 -0.28 24.26
N ASN A 44 -4.41 -0.59 23.28
CA ASN A 44 -2.98 -0.77 23.50
C ASN A 44 -2.28 0.59 23.58
N LYS A 45 -1.81 0.96 24.77
CA LYS A 45 -1.15 2.26 25.02
C LYS A 45 0.22 2.39 24.33
N THR A 46 0.91 1.27 24.08
CA THR A 46 2.23 1.27 23.44
C THR A 46 2.12 1.47 21.93
N THR A 47 1.27 0.69 21.28
CA THR A 47 1.05 0.81 19.82
C THR A 47 0.04 1.89 19.47
N GLN A 48 -0.75 2.36 20.46
CA GLN A 48 -1.82 3.35 20.31
C GLN A 48 -2.91 2.90 19.35
N THR A 49 -3.22 1.62 19.38
CA THR A 49 -4.21 0.95 18.54
C THR A 49 -5.25 0.24 19.38
N VAL A 50 -6.37 -0.08 18.77
CA VAL A 50 -7.43 -0.91 19.32
C VAL A 50 -7.11 -2.37 19.09
N SER A 51 -7.25 -3.21 20.14
CA SER A 51 -6.99 -4.65 20.09
C SER A 51 -7.96 -5.36 19.15
N ASP A 52 -7.47 -6.40 18.46
CA ASP A 52 -8.23 -7.29 17.59
C ASP A 52 -9.36 -8.06 18.30
N SER A 53 -9.27 -8.19 19.64
CA SER A 53 -10.35 -8.72 20.46
C SER A 53 -11.60 -7.83 20.55
N TYR A 54 -11.51 -6.56 20.10
CA TYR A 54 -12.65 -5.66 19.99
C TYR A 54 -13.32 -5.79 18.63
N LYS A 55 -14.63 -6.04 18.61
CA LYS A 55 -15.40 -6.35 17.38
C LYS A 55 -15.17 -5.35 16.24
N GLU A 56 -15.07 -4.07 16.56
CA GLU A 56 -14.98 -2.97 15.58
C GLU A 56 -13.54 -2.45 15.45
N TYR A 57 -12.53 -3.25 15.84
CA TYR A 57 -11.13 -2.79 15.91
C TYR A 57 -10.58 -2.28 14.56
N LYS A 58 -10.97 -2.89 13.44
CA LYS A 58 -10.54 -2.46 12.10
C LYS A 58 -11.00 -1.05 11.79
N GLU A 59 -12.28 -0.75 12.05
CA GLU A 59 -12.87 0.59 11.85
C GLU A 59 -12.19 1.63 12.73
N TYR A 60 -11.98 1.30 14.02
CA TYR A 60 -11.33 2.22 14.96
C TYR A 60 -9.88 2.50 14.56
N ASN A 61 -9.10 1.48 14.24
CA ASN A 61 -7.70 1.63 13.84
C ASN A 61 -7.56 2.38 12.52
N TYR A 62 -8.46 2.12 11.56
CA TYR A 62 -8.50 2.87 10.32
C TYR A 62 -8.78 4.37 10.58
N TYR A 63 -9.80 4.68 11.38
CA TYR A 63 -10.15 6.05 11.72
C TYR A 63 -9.02 6.79 12.45
N LEU A 64 -8.36 6.15 13.42
CA LEU A 64 -7.24 6.75 14.13
C LEU A 64 -6.06 7.02 13.17
N ARG A 65 -5.78 6.09 12.27
CA ARG A 65 -4.73 6.29 11.25
C ARG A 65 -5.08 7.46 10.34
N PHE A 66 -6.29 7.49 9.78
CA PHE A 66 -6.78 8.58 8.95
C PHE A 66 -6.59 9.95 9.61
N LEU A 67 -7.00 10.11 10.86
CA LEU A 67 -6.80 11.37 11.59
C LEU A 67 -5.32 11.72 11.78
N LYS A 68 -4.47 10.72 11.97
CA LYS A 68 -3.03 10.92 12.13
C LYS A 68 -2.37 11.37 10.82
N GLU A 69 -2.81 10.83 9.70
CA GLU A 69 -2.35 11.21 8.36
C GLU A 69 -2.74 12.64 8.04
N ILE A 70 -4.00 13.04 8.24
CA ILE A 70 -4.45 14.43 8.07
C ILE A 70 -3.64 15.38 8.96
N ALA A 71 -3.43 15.03 10.22
CA ALA A 71 -2.65 15.86 11.12
C ALA A 71 -1.19 16.00 10.66
N ASN A 72 -0.57 14.93 10.15
CA ASN A 72 0.77 14.98 9.56
C ASN A 72 0.81 15.87 8.31
N GLU A 73 -0.18 15.75 7.44
CA GLU A 73 -0.28 16.57 6.22
C GLU A 73 -0.39 18.05 6.54
N LEU A 74 -1.30 18.44 7.43
CA LEU A 74 -1.46 19.82 7.88
C LEU A 74 -0.19 20.36 8.54
N LEU A 75 0.54 19.55 9.30
CA LEU A 75 1.81 19.90 9.91
C LEU A 75 2.93 20.02 8.87
N ASN A 76 2.96 19.20 7.84
CA ASN A 76 3.93 19.26 6.74
C ASN A 76 3.68 20.45 5.81
N GLN A 77 2.42 20.79 5.55
CA GLN A 77 2.06 22.03 4.82
C GLN A 77 2.48 23.28 5.57
N SER A 78 2.77 23.21 6.88
CA SER A 78 3.25 24.33 7.69
C SER A 78 4.61 24.88 7.25
N TYR A 79 5.37 24.21 6.38
CA TYR A 79 6.52 24.80 5.69
C TYR A 79 6.12 25.91 4.72
N ARG A 80 4.85 25.94 4.26
CA ARG A 80 4.30 26.98 3.35
C ARG A 80 3.31 27.91 4.01
N LYS A 81 2.66 27.49 5.11
CA LYS A 81 1.69 28.27 5.86
C LYS A 81 1.75 27.92 7.34
N THR A 82 2.01 28.92 8.20
CA THR A 82 2.02 28.72 9.66
C THR A 82 0.58 28.73 10.16
N TYR A 83 0.09 27.59 10.62
CA TYR A 83 -1.21 27.50 11.27
C TYR A 83 -1.12 27.87 12.73
N THR A 84 -2.07 28.68 13.21
CA THR A 84 -2.27 28.89 14.64
C THR A 84 -2.85 27.62 15.27
N LYS A 85 -2.71 27.50 16.60
CA LYS A 85 -3.32 26.39 17.37
C LYS A 85 -4.82 26.25 17.09
N LYS A 86 -5.52 27.38 16.94
CA LYS A 86 -6.97 27.43 16.69
C LYS A 86 -7.29 26.90 15.29
N GLU A 87 -6.63 27.44 14.26
CA GLU A 87 -6.84 26.99 12.86
C GLU A 87 -6.58 25.50 12.68
N LEU A 88 -5.48 24.97 13.23
CA LEU A 88 -5.18 23.54 13.14
C LEU A 88 -6.24 22.69 13.85
N LYS A 89 -6.75 23.16 14.99
CA LYS A 89 -7.82 22.49 15.71
C LYS A 89 -9.14 22.51 14.95
N ASP A 90 -9.48 23.64 14.35
CA ASP A 90 -10.72 23.83 13.59
C ASP A 90 -10.69 22.94 12.33
N LEU A 91 -9.61 22.93 11.56
CA LEU A 91 -9.43 22.05 10.39
C LEU A 91 -9.56 20.58 10.76
N LEU A 92 -8.92 20.13 11.83
CA LEU A 92 -9.03 18.72 12.27
C LEU A 92 -10.44 18.39 12.76
N ASN A 93 -11.14 19.32 13.44
CA ASN A 93 -12.53 19.09 13.84
C ASN A 93 -13.45 19.00 12.64
N ASP A 94 -13.26 19.79 11.59
CA ASP A 94 -14.03 19.72 10.35
C ASP A 94 -13.89 18.34 9.70
N HIS A 95 -12.68 17.79 9.63
CA HIS A 95 -12.46 16.43 9.15
C HIS A 95 -13.16 15.36 10.03
N ILE A 96 -13.17 15.55 11.36
CA ILE A 96 -13.87 14.66 12.31
C ILE A 96 -15.38 14.71 12.12
N ILE A 97 -15.94 15.90 11.88
CA ILE A 97 -17.38 16.09 11.64
C ILE A 97 -17.77 15.45 10.31
N ASN A 98 -17.06 15.76 9.25
CA ASN A 98 -17.29 15.19 7.92
C ASN A 98 -17.18 13.66 7.91
N TYR A 99 -16.22 13.09 8.64
CA TYR A 99 -16.12 11.65 8.82
C TYR A 99 -17.36 11.05 9.53
N LYS A 100 -17.98 11.76 10.46
CA LYS A 100 -19.17 11.29 11.18
C LYS A 100 -20.45 11.33 10.34
N GLU A 101 -20.62 12.37 9.56
CA GLU A 101 -21.83 12.57 8.74
C GLU A 101 -21.90 11.60 7.56
N ASN A 102 -20.77 11.04 7.17
CA ASN A 102 -20.62 10.14 6.04
C ASN A 102 -20.36 8.67 6.47
N ASN A 103 -20.91 8.25 7.60
CA ASN A 103 -20.67 6.98 8.28
C ASN A 103 -21.28 5.73 7.59
N ASP A 104 -20.92 5.51 6.31
CA ASP A 104 -20.90 4.18 5.74
C ASP A 104 -19.47 3.86 5.34
N VAL A 105 -18.94 2.73 5.81
CA VAL A 105 -17.54 2.29 5.53
C VAL A 105 -17.30 2.16 4.02
N ASN A 106 -18.34 1.91 3.25
CA ASN A 106 -18.30 1.96 1.79
C ASN A 106 -18.21 3.40 1.26
N ILE A 107 -18.77 4.39 1.93
CA ILE A 107 -18.74 5.81 1.52
C ILE A 107 -17.34 6.39 1.75
N VAL A 108 -16.61 5.98 2.77
CA VAL A 108 -15.21 6.45 2.97
C VAL A 108 -14.28 5.91 1.87
N ARG A 109 -14.46 4.66 1.43
CA ARG A 109 -13.76 4.15 0.24
C ARG A 109 -14.21 4.85 -1.05
N GLU A 110 -15.50 5.13 -1.20
CA GLU A 110 -16.04 5.90 -2.32
C GLU A 110 -15.66 7.38 -2.25
N GLN A 111 -15.59 8.00 -1.07
CA GLN A 111 -15.16 9.40 -0.94
C GLN A 111 -13.66 9.58 -1.10
N LEU A 112 -12.81 8.65 -0.67
CA LEU A 112 -11.42 8.63 -1.10
C LEU A 112 -11.32 8.46 -2.63
N SER A 113 -12.24 7.72 -3.25
CA SER A 113 -12.35 7.65 -4.71
C SER A 113 -12.96 8.91 -5.35
N LEU A 114 -13.74 9.71 -4.62
CA LEU A 114 -14.31 10.99 -5.07
C LEU A 114 -13.33 12.16 -4.87
N TYR A 115 -12.47 12.11 -3.86
CA TYR A 115 -11.45 13.14 -3.61
C TYR A 115 -10.06 12.80 -4.17
N GLY A 116 -9.79 11.53 -4.45
CA GLY A 116 -8.54 11.07 -5.06
C GLY A 116 -8.79 9.87 -5.96
N LYS A 117 -8.12 9.84 -7.11
CA LYS A 117 -8.13 8.67 -7.98
C LYS A 117 -7.13 7.66 -7.44
N SER A 118 -7.60 6.52 -6.93
CA SER A 118 -6.71 5.41 -6.59
C SER A 118 -6.31 4.63 -7.85
N PHE A 119 -5.05 4.21 -7.89
CA PHE A 119 -4.52 3.30 -8.90
C PHE A 119 -4.20 1.98 -8.20
N LYS A 120 -4.86 0.91 -8.63
CA LYS A 120 -4.67 -0.41 -8.06
C LYS A 120 -3.40 -1.05 -8.61
N PHE A 121 -2.56 -1.58 -7.73
CA PHE A 121 -1.32 -2.20 -8.16
C PHE A 121 -1.08 -3.59 -7.56
N VAL A 122 -0.30 -4.37 -8.30
CA VAL A 122 0.22 -5.69 -7.93
C VAL A 122 1.74 -5.64 -7.99
N ASP A 123 2.41 -6.22 -6.97
CA ASP A 123 3.87 -6.30 -6.86
C ASP A 123 4.33 -7.76 -7.00
N LEU A 124 5.01 -8.08 -8.11
CA LEU A 124 5.56 -9.39 -8.40
C LEU A 124 7.06 -9.42 -8.05
N PHE A 125 7.56 -10.55 -7.55
CA PHE A 125 8.91 -10.62 -7.00
C PHE A 125 9.12 -9.58 -5.90
N ALA A 126 8.12 -9.43 -5.05
CA ALA A 126 7.98 -8.29 -4.15
C ALA A 126 9.08 -8.19 -3.09
N GLY A 127 9.75 -9.31 -2.77
CA GLY A 127 10.78 -9.34 -1.75
C GLY A 127 10.26 -8.79 -0.41
N ALA A 128 11.02 -7.90 0.21
CA ALA A 128 10.61 -7.23 1.44
C ALA A 128 9.64 -6.04 1.22
N GLY A 129 9.20 -5.77 -0.01
CA GLY A 129 8.22 -4.73 -0.33
C GLY A 129 8.81 -3.38 -0.72
N GLY A 130 9.95 -3.36 -1.43
CA GLY A 130 10.57 -2.11 -1.86
C GLY A 130 9.68 -1.27 -2.77
N PHE A 131 9.11 -1.86 -3.82
CA PHE A 131 8.11 -1.20 -4.67
C PHE A 131 6.81 -0.92 -3.92
N SER A 132 6.32 -1.91 -3.17
CA SER A 132 5.09 -1.80 -2.39
C SER A 132 5.10 -0.58 -1.47
N GLU A 133 6.19 -0.38 -0.72
CA GLU A 133 6.35 0.77 0.17
C GLU A 133 6.46 2.09 -0.61
N GLY A 134 7.21 2.10 -1.73
CA GLY A 134 7.35 3.27 -2.59
C GLY A 134 6.03 3.73 -3.20
N PHE A 135 5.24 2.80 -3.74
CA PHE A 135 3.91 3.11 -4.29
C PHE A 135 2.93 3.57 -3.21
N LEU A 136 2.90 2.92 -2.04
CA LEU A 136 2.01 3.33 -0.93
C LEU A 136 2.34 4.72 -0.36
N GLN A 137 3.59 5.17 -0.46
CA GLN A 137 4.00 6.50 -0.03
C GLN A 137 3.84 7.56 -1.12
N ALA A 138 3.63 7.16 -2.37
CA ALA A 138 3.50 8.08 -3.49
C ALA A 138 2.10 8.68 -3.54
N GLU A 139 2.02 10.01 -3.41
CA GLU A 139 0.78 10.77 -3.57
C GLU A 139 1.06 12.04 -4.37
N ILE A 140 0.24 12.30 -5.39
CA ILE A 140 0.30 13.53 -6.19
C ILE A 140 -1.12 13.97 -6.53
N ASN A 141 -1.48 15.20 -6.15
CA ASN A 141 -2.77 15.82 -6.49
C ASN A 141 -3.98 14.93 -6.11
N ASN A 142 -3.98 14.39 -4.89
CA ASN A 142 -4.99 13.47 -4.36
C ASN A 142 -5.11 12.16 -5.16
N LYS A 143 -4.06 11.75 -5.87
CA LYS A 143 -3.94 10.45 -6.51
C LYS A 143 -2.99 9.60 -5.70
N PHE A 144 -3.40 8.39 -5.36
CA PHE A 144 -2.66 7.45 -4.52
C PHE A 144 -2.74 6.04 -5.10
N PHE A 145 -1.93 5.14 -4.57
CA PHE A 145 -1.92 3.75 -4.98
C PHE A 145 -2.62 2.86 -3.94
N ASP A 146 -3.40 1.91 -4.44
CA ASP A 146 -4.12 0.91 -3.64
C ASP A 146 -3.47 -0.46 -3.87
N PHE A 147 -2.90 -1.03 -2.82
CA PHE A 147 -2.14 -2.28 -2.89
C PHE A 147 -3.07 -3.47 -2.83
N ILE A 148 -3.23 -4.20 -3.93
CA ILE A 148 -4.18 -5.30 -4.04
C ILE A 148 -3.53 -6.65 -3.72
N ALA A 149 -2.43 -6.99 -4.41
CA ALA A 149 -1.77 -8.26 -4.22
C ALA A 149 -0.27 -8.17 -4.42
N ALA A 150 0.46 -9.10 -3.78
CA ALA A 150 1.88 -9.31 -3.97
C ALA A 150 2.19 -10.78 -4.19
N ASN A 151 3.31 -11.05 -4.86
CA ASN A 151 3.86 -12.39 -5.00
C ASN A 151 5.36 -12.41 -4.72
N ASP A 152 5.78 -13.44 -4.03
CA ASP A 152 7.18 -13.89 -3.93
C ASP A 152 7.18 -15.38 -3.58
N ILE A 153 8.25 -16.10 -3.94
CA ILE A 153 8.41 -17.51 -3.58
C ILE A 153 8.81 -17.71 -2.11
N ASN A 154 9.31 -16.66 -1.46
CA ASN A 154 9.89 -16.74 -0.13
C ASN A 154 8.84 -16.45 0.96
N GLU A 155 8.58 -17.43 1.82
CA GLU A 155 7.66 -17.34 2.96
C GLU A 155 8.00 -16.19 3.94
N ASN A 156 9.28 -15.82 4.09
CA ASN A 156 9.66 -14.68 4.91
C ASN A 156 9.18 -13.34 4.31
N CYS A 157 9.07 -13.28 2.98
CA CYS A 157 8.49 -12.12 2.29
C CYS A 157 6.98 -12.04 2.57
N GLU A 158 6.26 -13.15 2.52
CA GLU A 158 4.86 -13.22 2.90
C GLU A 158 4.65 -12.75 4.35
N LEU A 159 5.44 -13.26 5.30
CA LEU A 159 5.37 -12.84 6.69
C LEU A 159 5.61 -11.32 6.84
N THR A 160 6.62 -10.78 6.15
CA THR A 160 6.95 -9.36 6.17
C THR A 160 5.78 -8.52 5.65
N HIS A 161 5.20 -8.91 4.52
CA HIS A 161 4.04 -8.24 3.92
C HIS A 161 2.82 -8.30 4.83
N ASN A 162 2.50 -9.46 5.39
CA ASN A 162 1.38 -9.62 6.31
C ASN A 162 1.54 -8.74 7.55
N VAL A 163 2.74 -8.72 8.15
CA VAL A 163 3.01 -7.86 9.31
C VAL A 163 2.94 -6.39 8.92
N ARG A 164 3.64 -5.98 7.85
CA ARG A 164 3.74 -4.57 7.47
C ARG A 164 2.42 -4.01 6.97
N TYR A 165 1.80 -4.66 5.99
CA TYR A 165 0.66 -4.10 5.29
C TYR A 165 -0.67 -4.45 5.94
N ASN A 166 -0.87 -5.70 6.35
CA ASN A 166 -2.15 -6.13 6.90
C ASN A 166 -2.27 -5.81 8.39
N HIS A 167 -1.24 -6.12 9.22
CA HIS A 167 -1.31 -5.87 10.66
C HIS A 167 -1.01 -4.42 11.03
N LEU A 168 0.11 -3.84 10.55
CA LEU A 168 0.53 -2.51 10.97
C LEU A 168 -0.23 -1.40 10.23
N LEU A 169 -0.46 -1.53 8.92
CA LEU A 169 -1.17 -0.55 8.10
C LEU A 169 -2.67 -0.84 7.99
N GLY A 170 -3.14 -2.03 8.38
CA GLY A 170 -4.55 -2.43 8.31
C GLY A 170 -5.10 -2.52 6.89
N LEU A 171 -4.22 -2.77 5.89
CA LEU A 171 -4.61 -3.04 4.52
C LEU A 171 -5.10 -4.50 4.41
N ASP A 172 -5.76 -4.84 3.31
CA ASP A 172 -6.18 -6.21 3.01
C ASP A 172 -5.43 -6.72 1.77
N VAL A 173 -4.09 -6.63 1.82
CA VAL A 173 -3.23 -7.08 0.72
C VAL A 173 -3.20 -8.59 0.67
N LYS A 174 -3.48 -9.17 -0.50
CA LYS A 174 -3.37 -10.61 -0.71
C LYS A 174 -1.94 -10.96 -1.08
N PHE A 175 -1.35 -11.92 -0.38
CA PHE A 175 -0.03 -12.43 -0.75
C PHE A 175 -0.16 -13.81 -1.36
N LEU A 176 0.53 -14.05 -2.47
CA LEU A 176 0.67 -15.35 -3.13
C LEU A 176 2.12 -15.82 -2.96
N CYS A 177 2.34 -16.73 -1.99
CA CYS A 177 3.65 -17.35 -1.78
C CYS A 177 3.76 -18.56 -2.72
N GLN A 178 4.18 -18.32 -3.97
CA GLN A 178 4.23 -19.35 -5.01
C GLN A 178 5.27 -18.99 -6.08
N ASP A 179 5.88 -20.01 -6.70
CA ASP A 179 6.77 -19.82 -7.84
C ASP A 179 5.94 -19.39 -9.06
N ILE A 180 6.32 -18.30 -9.70
CA ILE A 180 5.64 -17.76 -10.88
C ILE A 180 5.65 -18.72 -12.08
N THR A 181 6.55 -19.71 -12.07
CA THR A 181 6.66 -20.72 -13.13
C THR A 181 5.68 -21.90 -12.99
N GLU A 182 4.98 -21.98 -11.88
CA GLU A 182 4.02 -23.03 -11.65
C GLU A 182 2.79 -22.89 -12.56
N PRO A 183 2.25 -24.01 -13.09
CA PRO A 183 1.19 -23.97 -14.11
C PRO A 183 -0.10 -23.29 -13.65
N ASP A 184 -0.42 -23.32 -12.36
CA ASP A 184 -1.62 -22.76 -11.75
C ASP A 184 -1.39 -21.36 -11.13
N PHE A 185 -0.17 -20.83 -11.25
CA PHE A 185 0.19 -19.53 -10.66
C PHE A 185 -0.74 -18.40 -11.09
N LEU A 186 -1.00 -18.29 -12.40
CA LEU A 186 -1.82 -17.22 -12.94
C LEU A 186 -3.26 -17.30 -12.42
N ASP A 187 -3.83 -18.49 -12.37
CA ASP A 187 -5.19 -18.71 -11.86
C ASP A 187 -5.28 -18.35 -10.38
N ASN A 188 -4.29 -18.78 -9.58
CA ASN A 188 -4.19 -18.45 -8.15
C ASN A 188 -4.01 -16.95 -7.91
N LEU A 189 -3.22 -16.27 -8.73
CA LEU A 189 -3.05 -14.81 -8.66
C LEU A 189 -4.36 -14.08 -8.99
N LEU A 190 -5.05 -14.50 -10.05
CA LEU A 190 -6.33 -13.91 -10.44
C LEU A 190 -7.40 -14.11 -9.35
N GLU A 191 -7.44 -15.27 -8.70
CA GLU A 191 -8.33 -15.52 -7.55
C GLU A 191 -8.02 -14.56 -6.40
N LYS A 192 -6.74 -14.32 -6.09
CA LYS A 192 -6.32 -13.36 -5.05
C LYS A 192 -6.70 -11.93 -5.39
N ILE A 193 -6.61 -11.54 -6.65
CA ILE A 193 -6.98 -10.22 -7.15
C ILE A 193 -8.50 -10.03 -7.15
N GLY A 194 -9.27 -11.09 -7.42
CA GLY A 194 -10.73 -11.04 -7.54
C GLY A 194 -11.18 -10.08 -8.65
N ASP A 195 -12.27 -9.35 -8.41
CA ASP A 195 -12.88 -8.43 -9.40
C ASP A 195 -12.12 -7.09 -9.58
N HIS A 196 -10.93 -6.96 -9.00
CA HIS A 196 -10.18 -5.72 -9.11
C HIS A 196 -9.55 -5.54 -10.48
N LYS A 197 -9.86 -4.43 -11.15
CA LYS A 197 -9.12 -4.01 -12.34
C LYS A 197 -7.79 -3.40 -11.90
N ILE A 198 -6.68 -4.00 -12.32
CA ILE A 198 -5.33 -3.54 -11.96
C ILE A 198 -4.89 -2.44 -12.93
N ASP A 199 -4.39 -1.33 -12.38
CA ASP A 199 -3.86 -0.20 -13.14
C ASP A 199 -2.34 -0.31 -13.34
N VAL A 200 -1.62 -0.89 -12.37
CA VAL A 200 -0.17 -1.00 -12.40
C VAL A 200 0.28 -2.40 -11.97
N VAL A 201 1.20 -3.00 -12.73
CA VAL A 201 1.97 -4.16 -12.30
C VAL A 201 3.41 -3.72 -12.14
N CYS A 202 4.00 -3.93 -10.95
CA CYS A 202 5.41 -3.70 -10.73
C CYS A 202 6.12 -5.00 -10.37
N GLY A 203 7.46 -5.03 -10.53
CA GLY A 203 8.25 -6.18 -10.14
C GLY A 203 9.68 -6.15 -10.63
N GLY A 204 10.51 -6.96 -9.99
CA GLY A 204 11.93 -7.11 -10.33
C GLY A 204 12.28 -8.56 -10.68
N PRO A 205 11.87 -9.09 -11.85
CA PRO A 205 12.21 -10.45 -12.23
C PRO A 205 13.74 -10.63 -12.29
N PRO A 206 14.30 -11.68 -11.63
CA PRO A 206 15.76 -11.88 -11.61
C PRO A 206 16.35 -12.04 -13.01
N CYS A 207 17.52 -11.39 -13.23
CA CYS A 207 18.22 -11.36 -14.52
C CYS A 207 18.92 -12.68 -14.90
N GLN A 208 18.78 -13.74 -14.10
CA GLN A 208 19.54 -14.99 -14.29
C GLN A 208 19.12 -15.76 -15.54
N SER A 209 17.91 -15.62 -16.00
CA SER A 209 17.34 -16.29 -17.19
C SER A 209 17.86 -15.74 -18.53
N PHE A 210 18.46 -14.55 -18.56
CA PHE A 210 19.04 -13.98 -19.80
C PHE A 210 20.48 -14.44 -20.06
N SER A 211 20.80 -15.70 -19.83
CA SER A 211 22.12 -16.26 -20.15
C SER A 211 22.11 -16.84 -21.57
N LEU A 212 22.55 -16.06 -22.54
CA LEU A 212 22.88 -16.53 -23.89
C LEU A 212 24.25 -17.25 -23.95
N ALA A 213 24.90 -17.44 -22.80
CA ALA A 213 26.20 -18.11 -22.74
C ALA A 213 26.06 -19.63 -22.78
N GLY A 214 26.18 -20.21 -23.95
CA GLY A 214 26.39 -21.63 -24.19
C GLY A 214 25.38 -22.28 -25.08
N LYS A 215 25.75 -22.45 -26.36
CA LYS A 215 25.13 -23.31 -27.39
C LYS A 215 23.61 -23.28 -27.42
N ARG A 216 23.07 -22.50 -28.35
CA ARG A 216 21.68 -22.52 -28.85
C ARG A 216 20.90 -23.82 -28.56
N LYS A 217 20.55 -24.08 -27.32
CA LYS A 217 19.34 -24.81 -26.98
C LYS A 217 18.26 -23.77 -26.95
N LYS A 218 17.24 -23.95 -27.78
CA LYS A 218 15.99 -23.16 -27.80
C LYS A 218 15.70 -22.67 -26.39
N PHE A 219 15.43 -21.36 -26.24
CA PHE A 219 14.80 -20.80 -25.05
C PHE A 219 13.77 -21.83 -24.56
N ASP A 220 14.06 -22.48 -23.47
CA ASP A 220 13.04 -23.26 -22.79
C ASP A 220 12.21 -22.21 -22.09
N LYS A 221 11.10 -21.79 -22.76
CA LYS A 221 10.18 -20.74 -22.29
C LYS A 221 9.63 -21.00 -20.89
N LYS A 222 9.83 -22.22 -20.38
CA LYS A 222 9.29 -22.64 -19.08
C LYS A 222 10.07 -22.16 -17.87
N ASP A 223 11.35 -21.80 -18.05
CA ASP A 223 12.20 -21.38 -16.91
C ASP A 223 12.55 -19.87 -16.95
N ASP A 224 11.93 -19.12 -17.88
CA ASP A 224 12.18 -17.70 -18.03
C ASP A 224 11.20 -16.87 -17.19
N LEU A 225 11.66 -16.47 -16.00
CA LEU A 225 10.88 -15.64 -15.06
C LEU A 225 10.35 -14.35 -15.68
N PHE A 226 11.08 -13.80 -16.66
CA PHE A 226 10.63 -12.62 -17.40
C PHE A 226 9.42 -12.94 -18.31
N SER A 227 9.43 -14.08 -19.00
CA SER A 227 8.28 -14.49 -19.81
C SER A 227 7.03 -14.67 -18.96
N HIS A 228 7.13 -15.28 -17.79
CA HIS A 228 6.01 -15.41 -16.85
C HIS A 228 5.54 -14.06 -16.30
N TYR A 229 6.46 -13.13 -16.02
CA TYR A 229 6.09 -11.74 -15.70
C TYR A 229 5.27 -11.10 -16.81
N LEU A 230 5.66 -11.28 -18.07
CA LEU A 230 4.91 -10.78 -19.23
C LEU A 230 3.56 -11.48 -19.42
N GLU A 231 3.43 -12.75 -19.06
CA GLU A 231 2.16 -13.47 -19.08
C GLU A 231 1.15 -12.85 -18.10
N VAL A 232 1.60 -12.44 -16.90
CA VAL A 232 0.76 -11.71 -15.96
C VAL A 232 0.33 -10.36 -16.53
N ILE A 233 1.23 -9.61 -17.18
CA ILE A 233 0.90 -8.34 -17.84
C ILE A 233 -0.15 -8.56 -18.95
N LYS A 234 0.00 -9.61 -19.75
CA LYS A 234 -0.98 -9.98 -20.78
C LYS A 234 -2.35 -10.29 -20.21
N ALA A 235 -2.39 -11.00 -19.09
CA ALA A 235 -3.65 -11.39 -18.44
C ALA A 235 -4.36 -10.21 -17.77
N LEU A 236 -3.61 -9.38 -17.05
CA LEU A 236 -4.16 -8.25 -16.27
C LEU A 236 -4.42 -7.00 -17.11
N GLN A 237 -3.77 -6.84 -18.26
CA GLN A 237 -3.88 -5.65 -19.14
C GLN A 237 -3.81 -4.33 -18.35
N PRO A 238 -2.75 -4.11 -17.50
CA PRO A 238 -2.63 -2.89 -16.72
C PRO A 238 -2.38 -1.69 -17.63
N LYS A 239 -2.68 -0.48 -17.14
CA LYS A 239 -2.35 0.77 -17.87
C LYS A 239 -0.84 1.03 -17.93
N TYR A 240 -0.14 0.61 -16.87
CA TYR A 240 1.30 0.77 -16.72
C TYR A 240 1.89 -0.48 -16.09
N PHE A 241 3.12 -0.79 -16.44
CA PHE A 241 3.93 -1.72 -15.67
C PHE A 241 5.32 -1.11 -15.41
N VAL A 242 5.93 -1.50 -14.32
CA VAL A 242 7.25 -1.03 -13.90
C VAL A 242 8.11 -2.25 -13.62
N MET A 243 9.16 -2.42 -14.42
CA MET A 243 10.11 -3.51 -14.25
C MET A 243 11.45 -2.94 -13.77
N GLU A 244 11.92 -3.43 -12.63
CA GLU A 244 13.27 -3.15 -12.14
C GLU A 244 14.22 -4.25 -12.60
N ASN A 245 15.44 -3.86 -12.93
CA ASN A 245 16.51 -4.82 -13.14
C ASN A 245 17.88 -4.17 -12.92
N VAL A 246 18.91 -5.01 -12.73
CA VAL A 246 20.25 -4.51 -12.50
C VAL A 246 20.82 -3.82 -13.76
N LYS A 247 21.67 -2.79 -13.56
CA LYS A 247 22.26 -1.99 -14.64
C LYS A 247 22.97 -2.83 -15.71
N GLY A 248 23.49 -4.02 -15.32
CA GLY A 248 24.16 -4.95 -16.24
C GLY A 248 23.30 -5.46 -17.40
N ILE A 249 21.95 -5.42 -17.29
CA ILE A 249 21.05 -5.83 -18.38
C ILE A 249 21.18 -4.94 -19.62
N LEU A 250 21.54 -3.67 -19.43
CA LEU A 250 21.67 -2.70 -20.52
C LEU A 250 22.91 -2.92 -21.38
N THR A 251 23.96 -3.53 -20.80
CA THR A 251 25.26 -3.76 -21.44
C THR A 251 25.52 -5.22 -21.76
N LYS A 252 24.72 -6.14 -21.21
CA LYS A 252 24.86 -7.56 -21.41
C LYS A 252 24.66 -7.87 -22.90
N GLU A 253 25.64 -8.62 -23.48
CA GLU A 253 25.67 -8.98 -24.89
C GLU A 253 25.55 -7.78 -25.84
N GLU A 254 26.27 -6.71 -25.56
CA GLU A 254 26.30 -5.51 -26.41
C GLU A 254 24.90 -4.84 -26.57
N GLY A 255 24.02 -4.99 -25.54
CA GLY A 255 22.69 -4.40 -25.55
C GLY A 255 21.60 -5.25 -26.22
N LYS A 256 21.92 -6.41 -26.78
CA LYS A 256 20.96 -7.31 -27.47
C LYS A 256 19.82 -7.76 -26.56
N ILE A 257 20.12 -7.98 -25.27
CA ILE A 257 19.08 -8.38 -24.30
C ILE A 257 18.05 -7.30 -24.12
N LYS A 258 18.44 -6.03 -24.02
CA LYS A 258 17.52 -4.90 -23.98
C LYS A 258 16.61 -4.86 -25.21
N GLU A 259 17.18 -5.09 -26.39
CA GLU A 259 16.39 -5.10 -27.64
C GLU A 259 15.37 -6.24 -27.66
N LEU A 260 15.75 -7.45 -27.20
CA LEU A 260 14.83 -8.59 -27.08
C LEU A 260 13.69 -8.29 -26.11
N ILE A 261 13.98 -7.74 -24.93
CA ILE A 261 12.98 -7.34 -23.95
C ILE A 261 12.00 -6.34 -24.58
N LEU A 262 12.49 -5.32 -25.27
CA LEU A 262 11.65 -4.33 -25.93
C LEU A 262 10.78 -4.95 -27.05
N GLN A 263 11.32 -5.91 -27.79
CA GLN A 263 10.56 -6.64 -28.82
C GLN A 263 9.43 -7.47 -28.21
N GLU A 264 9.70 -8.20 -27.12
CA GLU A 264 8.67 -8.97 -26.42
C GLU A 264 7.60 -8.06 -25.82
N ILE A 265 7.98 -6.95 -25.19
CA ILE A 265 7.05 -5.96 -24.65
C ILE A 265 6.17 -5.38 -25.79
N ASN A 266 6.77 -4.98 -26.91
CA ASN A 266 6.03 -4.43 -28.05
C ASN A 266 5.06 -5.44 -28.69
N SER A 267 5.34 -6.75 -28.57
CA SER A 267 4.43 -7.80 -29.05
C SER A 267 3.18 -7.97 -28.17
N ILE A 268 3.21 -7.45 -26.95
CA ILE A 268 2.10 -7.55 -25.97
C ILE A 268 1.18 -6.34 -26.06
N ILE A 269 1.77 -5.17 -26.35
CA ILE A 269 1.03 -3.90 -26.44
C ILE A 269 0.46 -3.83 -27.86
N ASP A 270 -0.81 -4.18 -28.01
CA ASP A 270 -1.58 -3.80 -29.21
C ASP A 270 -1.71 -2.28 -29.17
N ILE A 271 -0.84 -1.60 -29.94
CA ILE A 271 -0.93 -0.16 -30.16
C ILE A 271 -2.02 0.03 -31.21
N ASN A 272 -3.29 -0.02 -30.77
CA ASN A 272 -4.43 0.46 -31.52
C ASN A 272 -4.89 1.79 -30.99
#